data_5363e712056b725618d4a99d3afd10f2
#
_entry.id   5363e712056b725618d4a99d3afd10f2
#
_cell.length_a   1.000
_cell.length_b   1.000
_cell.length_c   1.000
_cell.angle_alpha   90.00
_cell.angle_beta   90.00
_cell.angle_gamma   90.00
#
_symmetry.space_group_name_H-M   'P 1'
#
loop_
_entity.id
_entity.type
_entity.pdbx_description
1 polymer ?
#
loop_
_entity_poly.entity_id
_entity_poly.type
_entity_poly.pdbx_seq_one_letter_code
_entity_poly.pdbx_strand_id
1 'polypeptide(L)'
;RILKRDESLALARSQGFDEQRIVYYQAEDEESLLKRLTPQAILTKESGETGGFQQKIDAARMLGIPVYVVKRPSLPDSFMNVTGEYGLRKQIEKWVPGFYPLRSGYTTGACATAASKAALLGLLGRDIPSLIPIRFPNGETLSLPVADVQWGEESVSAIVVKDAGDDPDVTHGHRIVSTIRFSSHPGIHFLQGEGVGKVTLPGLGLEIGEPAINKVPRQMMEQELSALYQGG
;
A
#
# COMPACT_ATOMS: atom_id res chain seq x y z
N ARG A 1 -4.26 28.15 14.13
CA ARG A 1 -2.96 27.65 14.63
C ARG A 1 -1.89 27.80 13.57
N ILE A 2 -0.76 28.41 13.91
CA ILE A 2 0.35 28.69 12.97
C ILE A 2 1.70 28.24 13.55
N LEU A 3 2.70 28.08 12.69
CA LEU A 3 4.08 27.90 13.14
C LEU A 3 4.59 29.20 13.78
N LYS A 4 5.44 29.09 14.82
CA LYS A 4 6.07 30.23 15.46
C LYS A 4 7.22 30.73 14.60
N ARG A 5 6.87 31.44 13.51
CA ARG A 5 7.79 32.07 12.55
C ARG A 5 7.25 33.44 12.19
N ASP A 6 8.14 34.40 11.99
CA ASP A 6 7.76 35.78 11.67
C ASP A 6 6.95 35.89 10.39
N GLU A 7 7.30 35.11 9.37
CA GLU A 7 6.55 35.06 8.10
C GLU A 7 5.12 34.57 8.29
N SER A 8 4.90 33.54 9.14
CA SER A 8 3.54 33.02 9.43
C SER A 8 2.71 34.04 10.18
N LEU A 9 3.33 34.80 11.08
CA LEU A 9 2.67 35.86 11.84
C LEU A 9 2.33 37.05 10.93
N ALA A 10 3.27 37.48 10.09
CA ALA A 10 3.07 38.55 9.12
C ALA A 10 1.91 38.21 8.15
N LEU A 11 1.85 36.98 7.66
CA LEU A 11 0.76 36.52 6.82
C LEU A 11 -0.58 36.55 7.55
N ALA A 12 -0.64 36.05 8.79
CA ALA A 12 -1.87 36.08 9.57
C ALA A 12 -2.36 37.51 9.80
N ARG A 13 -1.47 38.43 10.13
CA ARG A 13 -1.78 39.87 10.26
C ARG A 13 -2.33 40.48 8.96
N SER A 14 -1.68 40.18 7.84
CA SER A 14 -2.11 40.70 6.52
C SER A 14 -3.50 40.20 6.11
N GLN A 15 -3.92 39.03 6.64
CA GLN A 15 -5.25 38.45 6.46
C GLN A 15 -6.29 38.91 7.51
N GLY A 16 -5.91 39.86 8.40
CA GLY A 16 -6.79 40.43 9.40
C GLY A 16 -7.05 39.56 10.63
N PHE A 17 -6.24 38.55 10.90
CA PHE A 17 -6.35 37.75 12.11
C PHE A 17 -5.83 38.52 13.34
N ASP A 18 -6.63 38.56 14.39
CA ASP A 18 -6.22 39.11 15.68
C ASP A 18 -5.15 38.24 16.34
N GLU A 19 -4.00 38.85 16.68
CA GLU A 19 -2.89 38.15 17.30
C GLU A 19 -3.26 37.45 18.61
N GLN A 20 -4.17 38.02 19.40
CA GLN A 20 -4.61 37.42 20.65
C GLN A 20 -5.34 36.09 20.46
N ARG A 21 -5.83 35.84 19.24
CA ARG A 21 -6.49 34.59 18.86
C ARG A 21 -5.56 33.60 18.15
N ILE A 22 -4.29 33.97 17.95
CA ILE A 22 -3.33 33.10 17.30
C ILE A 22 -2.77 32.09 18.30
N VAL A 23 -2.86 30.81 17.96
CA VAL A 23 -2.28 29.70 18.73
C VAL A 23 -1.09 29.15 17.95
N TYR A 24 0.07 29.11 18.58
CA TYR A 24 1.27 28.51 17.96
C TYR A 24 1.27 26.98 18.13
N TYR A 25 1.92 26.29 17.18
CA TYR A 25 2.25 24.89 17.33
C TYR A 25 3.21 24.70 18.50
N GLN A 26 2.81 23.90 19.46
CA GLN A 26 3.60 23.47 20.61
C GLN A 26 3.60 21.95 20.65
N ALA A 27 4.42 21.36 21.50
CA ALA A 27 4.46 19.92 21.78
C ALA A 27 3.28 19.47 22.68
N GLU A 28 2.07 19.91 22.34
CA GLU A 28 0.81 19.58 23.01
C GLU A 28 0.01 18.66 22.08
N ASP A 29 -0.55 17.58 22.61
CA ASP A 29 -1.42 16.70 21.84
C ASP A 29 -2.74 17.39 21.45
N GLU A 30 -3.37 16.92 20.38
CA GLU A 30 -4.56 17.57 19.82
C GLU A 30 -5.76 17.52 20.79
N GLU A 31 -5.89 16.49 21.60
CA GLU A 31 -7.00 16.37 22.57
C GLU A 31 -6.88 17.40 23.67
N SER A 32 -5.70 17.55 24.30
CA SER A 32 -5.42 18.56 25.33
C SER A 32 -5.62 19.98 24.78
N LEU A 33 -5.16 20.23 23.56
CA LEU A 33 -5.38 21.51 22.87
C LEU A 33 -6.87 21.83 22.72
N LEU A 34 -7.67 20.87 22.22
CA LEU A 34 -9.09 21.08 21.98
C LEU A 34 -9.89 21.23 23.28
N LYS A 35 -9.51 20.50 24.34
CA LYS A 35 -10.09 20.70 25.68
C LYS A 35 -9.84 22.10 26.22
N ARG A 36 -8.63 22.64 26.00
CA ARG A 36 -8.24 23.98 26.48
C ARG A 36 -8.91 25.10 25.68
N LEU A 37 -9.02 24.92 24.34
CA LEU A 37 -9.59 25.96 23.46
C LEU A 37 -11.12 25.92 23.38
N THR A 38 -11.72 24.78 23.73
CA THR A 38 -13.19 24.55 23.64
C THR A 38 -13.83 25.13 22.39
N PRO A 39 -13.35 24.80 21.19
CA PRO A 39 -13.89 25.37 19.95
C PRO A 39 -15.27 24.80 19.65
N GLN A 40 -16.16 25.64 19.09
CA GLN A 40 -17.47 25.18 18.62
C GLN A 40 -17.39 24.34 17.34
N ALA A 41 -16.35 24.52 16.56
CA ALA A 41 -16.07 23.75 15.34
C ALA A 41 -14.59 23.85 14.95
N ILE A 42 -14.12 22.89 14.17
CA ILE A 42 -12.77 22.88 13.61
C ILE A 42 -12.88 22.99 12.08
N LEU A 43 -12.11 23.91 11.49
CA LEU A 43 -11.86 23.94 10.05
C LEU A 43 -10.43 23.49 9.81
N THR A 44 -10.24 22.43 9.02
CA THR A 44 -8.92 21.89 8.69
C THR A 44 -8.84 21.50 7.21
N LYS A 45 -7.64 21.43 6.67
CA LYS A 45 -7.41 20.86 5.34
C LYS A 45 -7.09 19.37 5.45
N GLU A 46 -7.47 18.61 4.44
CA GLU A 46 -7.06 17.21 4.29
C GLU A 46 -5.54 17.16 4.05
N SER A 47 -4.80 16.90 5.11
CA SER A 47 -3.33 16.73 5.08
C SER A 47 -3.00 15.25 5.26
N GLY A 48 -1.84 14.80 4.72
CA GLY A 48 -1.36 13.43 4.93
C GLY A 48 -0.98 13.14 6.39
N GLU A 49 -0.46 11.95 6.64
CA GLU A 49 -0.07 11.47 7.98
C GLU A 49 0.87 12.45 8.71
N THR A 50 1.84 13.02 7.99
CA THR A 50 2.77 14.02 8.55
C THR A 50 2.11 15.35 8.95
N GLY A 51 0.90 15.61 8.44
CA GLY A 51 0.14 16.83 8.76
C GLY A 51 -0.77 16.69 9.99
N GLY A 52 -0.78 15.55 10.66
CA GLY A 52 -1.57 15.28 11.86
C GLY A 52 -3.09 15.36 11.61
N PHE A 53 -3.54 15.04 10.37
CA PHE A 53 -4.97 15.13 10.02
C PHE A 53 -5.79 14.14 10.84
N GLN A 54 -5.35 12.87 10.88
CA GLN A 54 -6.08 11.81 11.59
C GLN A 54 -6.19 12.11 13.09
N GLN A 55 -5.10 12.55 13.73
CA GLN A 55 -5.10 12.90 15.15
C GLN A 55 -6.13 14.01 15.47
N LYS A 56 -6.26 15.01 14.60
CA LYS A 56 -7.26 16.08 14.75
C LYS A 56 -8.69 15.56 14.65
N ILE A 57 -8.95 14.67 13.68
CA ILE A 57 -10.27 14.07 13.50
C ILE A 57 -10.66 13.22 14.70
N ASP A 58 -9.73 12.38 15.19
CA ASP A 58 -9.99 11.47 16.30
C ASP A 58 -10.23 12.25 17.62
N ALA A 59 -9.39 13.25 17.91
CA ALA A 59 -9.57 14.11 19.06
C ALA A 59 -10.90 14.90 19.02
N ALA A 60 -11.26 15.44 17.86
CA ALA A 60 -12.53 16.15 17.69
C ALA A 60 -13.73 15.22 17.85
N ARG A 61 -13.67 13.99 17.31
CA ARG A 61 -14.72 12.97 17.45
C ARG A 61 -14.93 12.59 18.93
N MET A 62 -13.84 12.35 19.67
CA MET A 62 -13.91 12.04 21.11
C MET A 62 -14.57 13.16 21.92
N LEU A 63 -14.38 14.41 21.53
CA LEU A 63 -14.92 15.58 22.23
C LEU A 63 -16.28 16.07 21.65
N GLY A 64 -16.83 15.37 20.64
CA GLY A 64 -18.08 15.75 20.02
C GLY A 64 -18.03 17.07 19.25
N ILE A 65 -16.84 17.50 18.80
CA ILE A 65 -16.64 18.77 18.09
C ILE A 65 -16.83 18.58 16.59
N PRO A 66 -17.71 19.35 15.91
CA PRO A 66 -17.88 19.29 14.46
C PRO A 66 -16.58 19.66 13.71
N VAL A 67 -16.26 18.91 12.66
CA VAL A 67 -15.08 19.17 11.82
C VAL A 67 -15.49 19.44 10.39
N TYR A 68 -15.07 20.56 9.86
CA TYR A 68 -15.18 20.92 8.46
C TYR A 68 -13.84 20.70 7.77
N VAL A 69 -13.83 19.90 6.71
CA VAL A 69 -12.62 19.52 6.00
C VAL A 69 -12.58 20.14 4.61
N VAL A 70 -11.55 20.95 4.35
CA VAL A 70 -11.23 21.38 2.99
C VAL A 70 -10.52 20.23 2.30
N LYS A 71 -11.19 19.57 1.36
CA LYS A 71 -10.65 18.45 0.59
C LYS A 71 -9.43 18.89 -0.21
N ARG A 72 -8.45 17.98 -0.30
CA ARG A 72 -7.35 18.12 -1.25
C ARG A 72 -7.92 18.04 -2.68
N PRO A 73 -7.54 18.96 -3.57
CA PRO A 73 -7.92 18.83 -4.98
C PRO A 73 -7.42 17.47 -5.53
N SER A 74 -8.24 16.82 -6.35
CA SER A 74 -7.78 15.67 -7.12
C SER A 74 -6.67 16.11 -8.07
N LEU A 75 -5.62 15.31 -8.17
CA LEU A 75 -4.59 15.54 -9.17
C LEU A 75 -5.19 15.26 -10.56
N PRO A 76 -4.77 15.99 -11.60
CA PRO A 76 -5.14 15.67 -12.97
C PRO A 76 -4.76 14.23 -13.33
N ASP A 77 -5.53 13.58 -14.19
CA ASP A 77 -5.29 12.19 -14.63
C ASP A 77 -3.92 12.00 -15.31
N SER A 78 -3.34 13.10 -15.82
CA SER A 78 -1.99 13.11 -16.39
C SER A 78 -0.88 12.99 -15.35
N PHE A 79 -1.18 13.16 -14.06
CA PHE A 79 -0.22 13.02 -12.98
C PHE A 79 -0.09 11.55 -12.58
N MET A 80 1.14 11.08 -12.52
CA MET A 80 1.42 9.73 -12.04
C MET A 80 1.74 9.76 -10.54
N ASN A 81 0.94 9.06 -9.76
CA ASN A 81 1.21 8.87 -8.35
C ASN A 81 2.24 7.74 -8.17
N VAL A 82 3.31 8.03 -7.45
CA VAL A 82 4.31 7.04 -7.05
C VAL A 82 4.38 7.01 -5.52
N THR A 83 4.55 5.81 -4.96
CA THR A 83 4.63 5.60 -3.52
C THR A 83 5.97 4.97 -3.19
N GLY A 84 6.69 5.59 -2.26
CA GLY A 84 7.97 5.11 -1.77
C GLY A 84 9.14 5.29 -2.74
N GLU A 85 10.33 4.98 -2.26
CA GLU A 85 11.58 5.14 -3.00
C GLU A 85 11.66 4.16 -4.18
N TYR A 86 11.24 2.92 -3.97
CA TYR A 86 11.28 1.90 -5.01
C TYR A 86 10.31 2.23 -6.16
N GLY A 87 9.09 2.71 -5.84
CA GLY A 87 8.13 3.16 -6.85
C GLY A 87 8.66 4.32 -7.68
N LEU A 88 9.30 5.31 -7.03
CA LEU A 88 9.95 6.43 -7.72
C LEU A 88 11.09 5.93 -8.61
N ARG A 89 11.96 5.06 -8.11
CA ARG A 89 13.07 4.46 -8.86
C ARG A 89 12.57 3.77 -10.13
N LYS A 90 11.52 2.95 -10.03
CA LYS A 90 10.92 2.26 -11.18
C LYS A 90 10.41 3.24 -12.26
N GLN A 91 9.81 4.36 -11.87
CA GLN A 91 9.37 5.36 -12.84
C GLN A 91 10.56 6.07 -13.51
N ILE A 92 11.61 6.39 -12.75
CA ILE A 92 12.82 6.99 -13.30
C ILE A 92 13.48 6.02 -14.29
N GLU A 93 13.64 4.75 -13.94
CA GLU A 93 14.19 3.72 -14.84
C GLU A 93 13.41 3.59 -16.14
N LYS A 94 12.07 3.77 -16.08
CA LYS A 94 11.19 3.73 -17.26
C LYS A 94 11.37 4.93 -18.17
N TRP A 95 11.50 6.14 -17.60
CA TRP A 95 11.55 7.39 -18.37
C TRP A 95 12.95 7.80 -18.78
N VAL A 96 13.95 7.43 -17.98
CA VAL A 96 15.35 7.74 -18.19
C VAL A 96 16.17 6.45 -18.07
N PRO A 97 16.11 5.54 -19.06
CA PRO A 97 16.90 4.31 -19.07
C PRO A 97 18.39 4.64 -18.87
N GLY A 98 19.05 3.94 -17.95
CA GLY A 98 20.46 4.17 -17.62
C GLY A 98 20.74 5.28 -16.60
N PHE A 99 19.71 5.92 -16.04
CA PHE A 99 19.90 6.89 -14.93
C PHE A 99 20.55 6.22 -13.71
N TYR A 100 20.12 5.02 -13.39
CA TYR A 100 20.78 4.18 -12.38
C TYR A 100 21.74 3.20 -13.06
N PRO A 101 22.91 2.90 -12.45
CA PRO A 101 23.88 1.96 -13.01
C PRO A 101 23.34 0.51 -13.08
N LEU A 102 22.39 0.18 -12.23
CA LEU A 102 21.70 -1.11 -12.20
C LEU A 102 20.19 -0.91 -12.19
N ARG A 103 19.49 -1.69 -13.03
CA ARG A 103 18.02 -1.70 -13.09
C ARG A 103 17.46 -2.60 -11.99
N SER A 104 16.49 -2.10 -11.25
CA SER A 104 15.82 -2.87 -10.20
C SER A 104 14.82 -3.88 -10.79
N GLY A 105 14.68 -5.05 -10.14
CA GLY A 105 13.77 -6.13 -10.51
C GLY A 105 12.66 -6.38 -9.49
N TYR A 106 11.84 -7.39 -9.74
CA TYR A 106 10.82 -7.88 -8.83
C TYR A 106 11.27 -9.18 -8.16
N THR A 107 10.95 -9.38 -6.89
CA THR A 107 11.14 -10.66 -6.24
C THR A 107 10.09 -11.68 -6.70
N THR A 108 10.41 -12.97 -6.61
CA THR A 108 9.44 -14.05 -6.88
C THR A 108 8.20 -13.93 -5.99
N GLY A 109 8.39 -13.53 -4.71
CA GLY A 109 7.28 -13.30 -3.79
C GLY A 109 6.35 -12.16 -4.20
N ALA A 110 6.90 -11.06 -4.70
CA ALA A 110 6.10 -9.95 -5.26
C ALA A 110 5.28 -10.40 -6.48
N CYS A 111 5.90 -11.14 -7.39
CA CYS A 111 5.21 -11.70 -8.56
C CYS A 111 4.08 -12.66 -8.16
N ALA A 112 4.34 -13.56 -7.19
CA ALA A 112 3.33 -14.48 -6.68
C ALA A 112 2.17 -13.74 -5.99
N THR A 113 2.46 -12.69 -5.22
CA THR A 113 1.43 -11.86 -4.58
C THR A 113 0.54 -11.16 -5.61
N ALA A 114 1.13 -10.56 -6.65
CA ALA A 114 0.37 -9.92 -7.71
C ALA A 114 -0.46 -10.94 -8.51
N ALA A 115 0.10 -12.10 -8.83
CA ALA A 115 -0.62 -13.19 -9.50
C ALA A 115 -1.79 -13.69 -8.63
N SER A 116 -1.58 -13.90 -7.32
CA SER A 116 -2.65 -14.32 -6.40
C SER A 116 -3.79 -13.31 -6.33
N LYS A 117 -3.46 -12.02 -6.24
CA LYS A 117 -4.46 -10.94 -6.22
C LYS A 117 -5.25 -10.87 -7.52
N ALA A 118 -4.59 -10.98 -8.67
CA ALA A 118 -5.24 -11.01 -9.97
C ALA A 118 -6.17 -12.23 -10.12
N ALA A 119 -5.71 -13.42 -9.72
CA ALA A 119 -6.50 -14.63 -9.75
C ALA A 119 -7.74 -14.53 -8.86
N LEU A 120 -7.63 -13.95 -7.65
CA LEU A 120 -8.79 -13.73 -6.78
C LEU A 120 -9.78 -12.73 -7.36
N LEU A 121 -9.30 -11.63 -7.97
CA LEU A 121 -10.20 -10.69 -8.67
C LEU A 121 -11.02 -11.42 -9.75
N GLY A 122 -10.38 -12.26 -10.57
CA GLY A 122 -11.06 -13.08 -11.57
C GLY A 122 -12.06 -14.05 -10.94
N LEU A 123 -11.68 -14.74 -9.87
CA LEU A 123 -12.56 -15.69 -9.16
C LEU A 123 -13.80 -15.01 -8.57
N LEU A 124 -13.66 -13.73 -8.16
CA LEU A 124 -14.76 -12.89 -7.67
C LEU A 124 -15.59 -12.24 -8.80
N GLY A 125 -15.29 -12.52 -10.07
CA GLY A 125 -15.96 -11.89 -11.20
C GLY A 125 -15.72 -10.39 -11.32
N ARG A 126 -14.62 -9.89 -10.78
CA ARG A 126 -14.22 -8.48 -10.84
C ARG A 126 -13.27 -8.23 -12.01
N ASP A 127 -13.23 -6.99 -12.48
CA ASP A 127 -12.26 -6.58 -13.49
C ASP A 127 -10.82 -6.76 -13.00
N ILE A 128 -9.98 -7.34 -13.85
CA ILE A 128 -8.56 -7.56 -13.58
C ILE A 128 -7.76 -6.48 -14.30
N PRO A 129 -7.19 -5.50 -13.58
CA PRO A 129 -6.34 -4.50 -14.18
C PRO A 129 -5.09 -5.13 -14.81
N SER A 130 -4.58 -4.54 -15.89
CA SER A 130 -3.32 -4.97 -16.49
C SER A 130 -2.11 -4.79 -15.58
N LEU A 131 -2.22 -3.88 -14.60
CA LEU A 131 -1.23 -3.60 -13.56
C LEU A 131 -1.88 -3.84 -12.20
N ILE A 132 -1.40 -4.81 -11.46
CA ILE A 132 -1.90 -5.16 -10.13
C ILE A 132 -1.08 -4.47 -9.05
N PRO A 133 -1.69 -3.53 -8.29
CA PRO A 133 -1.03 -2.92 -7.16
C PRO A 133 -0.93 -3.92 -5.99
N ILE A 134 0.26 -4.06 -5.44
CA ILE A 134 0.54 -4.83 -4.22
C ILE A 134 1.26 -3.97 -3.20
N ARG A 135 0.99 -4.21 -1.92
CA ARG A 135 1.62 -3.49 -0.82
C ARG A 135 2.74 -4.32 -0.21
N PHE A 136 3.90 -3.69 -0.03
CA PHE A 136 5.04 -4.28 0.63
C PHE A 136 4.99 -4.09 2.15
N PRO A 137 5.74 -4.89 2.95
CA PRO A 137 5.78 -4.76 4.41
C PRO A 137 6.26 -3.39 4.90
N ASN A 138 7.08 -2.69 4.11
CA ASN A 138 7.54 -1.32 4.39
C ASN A 138 6.47 -0.24 4.07
N GLY A 139 5.27 -0.65 3.65
CA GLY A 139 4.17 0.25 3.31
C GLY A 139 4.17 0.78 1.88
N GLU A 140 5.22 0.54 1.11
CA GLU A 140 5.28 0.93 -0.31
C GLU A 140 4.29 0.12 -1.15
N THR A 141 3.77 0.74 -2.19
CA THR A 141 2.90 0.07 -3.17
C THR A 141 3.57 0.05 -4.53
N LEU A 142 3.57 -1.10 -5.16
CA LEU A 142 4.10 -1.30 -6.49
C LEU A 142 3.08 -2.03 -7.35
N SER A 143 2.99 -1.67 -8.63
CA SER A 143 2.10 -2.33 -9.59
C SER A 143 2.90 -3.22 -10.53
N LEU A 144 2.51 -4.50 -10.60
CA LEU A 144 3.13 -5.50 -11.46
C LEU A 144 2.20 -5.85 -12.64
N PRO A 145 2.76 -6.04 -13.85
CA PRO A 145 1.97 -6.42 -15.00
C PRO A 145 1.51 -7.89 -14.89
N VAL A 146 0.25 -8.13 -15.20
CA VAL A 146 -0.30 -9.47 -15.40
C VAL A 146 -0.10 -9.85 -16.85
N ALA A 147 0.55 -10.99 -17.09
CA ALA A 147 0.85 -11.47 -18.44
C ALA A 147 -0.30 -12.28 -19.02
N ASP A 148 -1.04 -13.02 -18.18
CA ASP A 148 -2.11 -13.90 -18.64
C ASP A 148 -3.02 -14.27 -17.47
N VAL A 149 -4.28 -14.60 -17.76
CA VAL A 149 -5.27 -15.13 -16.81
C VAL A 149 -6.00 -16.29 -17.45
N GLN A 150 -6.14 -17.39 -16.72
CA GLN A 150 -6.76 -18.62 -17.19
C GLN A 150 -7.87 -19.03 -16.22
N TRP A 151 -9.04 -19.33 -16.76
CA TRP A 151 -10.21 -19.76 -15.99
C TRP A 151 -10.38 -21.29 -16.07
N GLY A 152 -10.41 -21.94 -14.90
CA GLY A 152 -10.83 -23.33 -14.76
C GLY A 152 -12.30 -23.42 -14.31
N GLU A 153 -12.79 -24.62 -14.05
CA GLU A 153 -14.18 -24.83 -13.63
C GLU A 153 -14.49 -24.17 -12.26
N GLU A 154 -13.60 -24.31 -11.29
CA GLU A 154 -13.76 -23.76 -9.93
C GLU A 154 -12.54 -22.94 -9.48
N SER A 155 -11.68 -22.54 -10.43
CA SER A 155 -10.43 -21.86 -10.11
C SER A 155 -10.06 -20.83 -11.17
N VAL A 156 -9.26 -19.86 -10.76
CA VAL A 156 -8.63 -18.90 -11.68
C VAL A 156 -7.13 -18.91 -11.43
N SER A 157 -6.37 -18.96 -12.50
CA SER A 157 -4.92 -18.83 -12.48
C SER A 157 -4.51 -17.52 -13.11
N ALA A 158 -3.60 -16.79 -12.49
CA ALA A 158 -2.99 -15.62 -13.09
C ALA A 158 -1.48 -15.77 -13.14
N ILE A 159 -0.86 -15.11 -14.11
CA ILE A 159 0.54 -15.27 -14.46
C ILE A 159 1.21 -13.91 -14.48
N VAL A 160 2.31 -13.80 -13.76
CA VAL A 160 3.23 -12.66 -13.79
C VAL A 160 4.59 -13.15 -14.27
N VAL A 161 5.14 -12.54 -15.30
CA VAL A 161 6.51 -12.83 -15.74
C VAL A 161 7.47 -12.07 -14.86
N LYS A 162 8.38 -12.80 -14.21
CA LYS A 162 9.36 -12.19 -13.32
C LYS A 162 10.44 -11.46 -14.11
N ASP A 163 10.51 -10.17 -13.89
CA ASP A 163 11.64 -9.34 -14.30
C ASP A 163 12.55 -9.11 -13.06
N ALA A 164 13.71 -9.73 -13.04
CA ALA A 164 14.68 -9.57 -11.95
C ALA A 164 15.55 -8.32 -12.08
N GLY A 165 15.35 -7.51 -13.11
CA GLY A 165 16.25 -6.40 -13.39
C GLY A 165 17.62 -6.91 -13.84
N ASP A 166 18.66 -6.30 -13.28
CA ASP A 166 20.05 -6.68 -13.53
C ASP A 166 20.60 -7.65 -12.45
N ASP A 167 19.74 -8.11 -11.53
CA ASP A 167 20.09 -9.12 -10.54
C ASP A 167 20.25 -10.48 -11.25
N PRO A 168 21.36 -11.21 -11.05
CA PRO A 168 21.59 -12.53 -11.64
C PRO A 168 20.72 -13.63 -10.98
N ASP A 169 19.42 -13.44 -11.03
CA ASP A 169 18.42 -14.35 -10.48
C ASP A 169 18.03 -15.41 -11.52
N VAL A 170 18.20 -16.68 -11.17
CA VAL A 170 17.86 -17.82 -12.03
C VAL A 170 16.38 -17.87 -12.44
N THR A 171 15.51 -17.19 -11.72
CA THR A 171 14.08 -17.10 -12.02
C THR A 171 13.72 -15.90 -12.90
N HIS A 172 14.70 -15.15 -13.42
CA HIS A 172 14.44 -14.07 -14.39
C HIS A 172 13.74 -14.64 -15.63
N GLY A 173 12.68 -13.98 -16.08
CA GLY A 173 11.87 -14.43 -17.21
C GLY A 173 10.92 -15.59 -16.94
N HIS A 174 10.97 -16.21 -15.75
CA HIS A 174 10.05 -17.28 -15.41
C HIS A 174 8.61 -16.75 -15.23
N ARG A 175 7.67 -17.59 -15.64
CA ARG A 175 6.23 -17.37 -15.44
C ARG A 175 5.87 -17.79 -14.01
N ILE A 176 5.57 -16.84 -13.15
CA ILE A 176 5.11 -17.09 -11.80
C ILE A 176 3.60 -17.22 -11.84
N VAL A 177 3.10 -18.42 -11.59
CA VAL A 177 1.68 -18.77 -11.68
C VAL A 177 1.11 -18.88 -10.27
N SER A 178 -0.03 -18.27 -10.04
CA SER A 178 -0.84 -18.51 -8.83
C SER A 178 -2.26 -18.90 -9.24
N THR A 179 -2.73 -20.01 -8.66
CA THR A 179 -4.08 -20.53 -8.86
C THR A 179 -4.86 -20.38 -7.58
N ILE A 180 -6.02 -19.71 -7.65
CA ILE A 180 -6.92 -19.50 -6.51
C ILE A 180 -8.21 -20.27 -6.76
N ARG A 181 -8.70 -20.93 -5.73
CA ARG A 181 -10.04 -21.56 -5.65
C ARG A 181 -10.60 -21.38 -4.26
N PHE A 182 -11.92 -21.43 -4.14
CA PHE A 182 -12.55 -21.47 -2.82
C PHE A 182 -12.31 -22.83 -2.14
N SER A 183 -12.25 -22.79 -0.81
CA SER A 183 -12.07 -23.96 0.04
C SER A 183 -13.27 -24.09 0.97
N SER A 184 -13.63 -25.32 1.34
CA SER A 184 -14.61 -25.59 2.41
C SER A 184 -14.07 -25.33 3.82
N HIS A 185 -12.76 -25.09 3.95
CA HIS A 185 -12.11 -24.79 5.22
C HIS A 185 -11.84 -23.28 5.31
N PRO A 186 -12.07 -22.65 6.48
CA PRO A 186 -11.82 -21.23 6.67
C PRO A 186 -10.32 -20.90 6.58
N GLY A 187 -10.03 -19.68 6.15
CA GLY A 187 -8.65 -19.17 6.04
C GLY A 187 -8.00 -19.38 4.68
N ILE A 188 -6.74 -18.98 4.57
CA ILE A 188 -5.92 -19.11 3.37
C ILE A 188 -4.96 -20.28 3.53
N HIS A 189 -5.05 -21.23 2.61
CA HIS A 189 -4.24 -22.44 2.61
C HIS A 189 -3.32 -22.44 1.41
N PHE A 190 -2.01 -22.55 1.66
CA PHE A 190 -1.01 -22.62 0.61
C PHE A 190 -0.78 -24.08 0.18
N LEU A 191 -0.97 -24.34 -1.09
CA LEU A 191 -0.72 -25.64 -1.70
C LEU A 191 0.51 -25.58 -2.60
N GLN A 192 1.21 -26.70 -2.71
CA GLN A 192 2.35 -26.80 -3.60
C GLN A 192 1.90 -26.78 -5.05
N GLY A 193 2.42 -25.82 -5.82
CA GLY A 193 2.31 -25.79 -7.28
C GLY A 193 3.53 -26.41 -7.97
N GLU A 194 3.46 -26.53 -9.29
CA GLU A 194 4.58 -26.96 -10.11
C GLU A 194 5.78 -26.01 -9.92
N GLY A 195 6.98 -26.56 -9.81
CA GLY A 195 8.22 -25.81 -9.57
C GLY A 195 8.40 -25.28 -8.15
N VAL A 196 7.42 -25.43 -7.26
CA VAL A 196 7.55 -25.04 -5.85
C VAL A 196 8.07 -26.23 -5.05
N GLY A 197 9.20 -26.04 -4.36
CA GLY A 197 9.78 -27.06 -3.48
C GLY A 197 8.91 -27.36 -2.26
N LYS A 198 9.22 -28.46 -1.59
CA LYS A 198 8.71 -28.79 -0.25
C LYS A 198 9.80 -28.59 0.79
N VAL A 199 9.39 -28.20 1.99
CA VAL A 199 10.28 -28.13 3.14
C VAL A 199 10.65 -29.55 3.55
N THR A 200 11.93 -29.89 3.45
CA THR A 200 12.45 -31.23 3.80
C THR A 200 13.25 -31.23 5.10
N LEU A 201 13.74 -30.08 5.56
CA LEU A 201 14.54 -29.91 6.76
C LEU A 201 14.02 -28.76 7.62
N PRO A 202 14.13 -28.84 8.96
CA PRO A 202 13.78 -27.72 9.84
C PRO A 202 14.74 -26.54 9.64
N GLY A 203 14.28 -25.31 9.87
CA GLY A 203 15.13 -24.10 9.83
C GLY A 203 14.55 -22.90 9.07
N LEU A 204 13.51 -23.11 8.25
CA LEU A 204 12.84 -22.02 7.51
C LEU A 204 11.66 -21.40 8.27
N GLY A 205 11.38 -21.84 9.50
CA GLY A 205 10.17 -21.43 10.23
C GLY A 205 8.87 -21.93 9.61
N LEU A 206 8.97 -23.00 8.80
CA LEU A 206 7.89 -23.72 8.15
C LEU A 206 7.94 -25.19 8.60
N GLU A 207 6.79 -25.86 8.57
CA GLU A 207 6.73 -27.30 8.90
C GLU A 207 7.25 -28.17 7.75
N ILE A 208 7.81 -29.33 8.09
CA ILE A 208 8.27 -30.28 7.08
C ILE A 208 7.07 -30.78 6.28
N GLY A 209 7.18 -30.75 4.95
CA GLY A 209 6.13 -31.12 4.01
C GLY A 209 5.30 -29.94 3.49
N GLU A 210 5.41 -28.76 4.09
CA GLU A 210 4.77 -27.56 3.55
C GLU A 210 5.43 -27.05 2.26
N PRO A 211 4.68 -26.32 1.41
CA PRO A 211 5.27 -25.60 0.29
C PRO A 211 6.38 -24.67 0.76
N ALA A 212 7.54 -24.70 0.10
CA ALA A 212 8.70 -23.88 0.43
C ALA A 212 8.50 -22.43 -0.01
N ILE A 213 7.46 -21.80 0.51
CA ILE A 213 7.13 -20.38 0.31
C ILE A 213 7.51 -19.64 1.60
N ASN A 214 8.47 -18.75 1.52
CA ASN A 214 8.94 -17.98 2.67
C ASN A 214 7.84 -17.19 3.37
N LYS A 215 8.05 -16.88 4.65
CA LYS A 215 7.07 -16.21 5.51
C LYS A 215 6.61 -14.86 4.96
N VAL A 216 7.53 -14.03 4.47
CA VAL A 216 7.20 -12.69 3.95
C VAL A 216 6.27 -12.74 2.73
N PRO A 217 6.56 -13.52 1.66
CA PRO A 217 5.60 -13.74 0.57
C PRO A 217 4.23 -14.26 1.02
N ARG A 218 4.18 -15.20 1.98
CA ARG A 218 2.90 -15.68 2.52
C ARG A 218 2.10 -14.55 3.16
N GLN A 219 2.71 -13.76 4.03
CA GLN A 219 2.07 -12.63 4.68
C GLN A 219 1.57 -11.57 3.67
N MET A 220 2.36 -11.28 2.63
CA MET A 220 1.94 -10.36 1.57
C MET A 220 0.70 -10.87 0.83
N MET A 221 0.68 -12.15 0.44
CA MET A 221 -0.47 -12.77 -0.21
C MET A 221 -1.69 -12.77 0.72
N GLU A 222 -1.55 -13.16 1.98
CA GLU A 222 -2.63 -13.18 2.98
C GLU A 222 -3.23 -11.79 3.17
N GLN A 223 -2.42 -10.75 3.28
CA GLN A 223 -2.88 -9.37 3.44
C GLN A 223 -3.66 -8.89 2.22
N GLU A 224 -3.13 -9.11 1.01
CA GLU A 224 -3.78 -8.68 -0.23
C GLU A 224 -5.08 -9.44 -0.50
N LEU A 225 -5.10 -10.75 -0.25
CA LEU A 225 -6.29 -11.57 -0.47
C LEU A 225 -7.37 -11.27 0.57
N SER A 226 -7.01 -11.13 1.84
CA SER A 226 -7.96 -10.79 2.91
C SER A 226 -8.56 -9.38 2.74
N ALA A 227 -7.80 -8.44 2.19
CA ALA A 227 -8.31 -7.09 1.89
C ALA A 227 -9.36 -7.10 0.77
N LEU A 228 -9.29 -8.05 -0.17
CA LEU A 228 -10.23 -8.19 -1.28
C LEU A 228 -11.47 -9.01 -0.93
N TYR A 229 -11.31 -10.05 -0.11
CA TYR A 229 -12.34 -10.98 0.26
C TYR A 229 -12.60 -10.93 1.77
N GLN A 230 -13.73 -10.32 2.15
CA GLN A 230 -14.21 -10.23 3.52
C GLN A 230 -15.36 -11.24 3.81
N GLY A 231 -15.55 -12.20 2.93
CA GLY A 231 -16.50 -13.30 3.12
C GLY A 231 -15.93 -14.33 4.10
N GLY A 232 -16.65 -14.61 5.16
CA GLY A 232 -16.37 -15.67 6.10
C GLY A 232 -16.74 -17.04 5.56
#